data_82c229eb7bf37d4b50652ba130d88b32
#
_entry.id   82c229eb7bf37d4b50652ba130d88b32
#
_cell.length_a   1.000
_cell.length_b   1.000
_cell.length_c   1.000
_cell.angle_alpha   90.00
_cell.angle_beta   90.00
_cell.angle_gamma   90.00
#
_symmetry.space_group_name_H-M   'P 1'
#
loop_
_entity.id
_entity.type
_entity.pdbx_description
1 polymer ?
#
loop_
_entity_poly.entity_id
_entity_poly.type
_entity_poly.pdbx_seq_one_letter_code
_entity_poly.pdbx_strand_id
1 'polypeptide(L)' 'MRVAFLGPKGSFSHHVAQEAFPQADLVPYQNITEVMKAYEGKEVDYSVVPVEN' A
#
# COMPACT_ATOMS: atom_id res chain seq x y z
N MET A 1 5.00 8.64 -8.33
CA MET A 1 5.36 7.67 -7.30
C MET A 1 4.21 6.71 -7.06
N ARG A 2 4.51 5.43 -6.95
CA ARG A 2 3.50 4.40 -6.73
C ARG A 2 3.66 3.82 -5.33
N VAL A 3 2.54 3.67 -4.62
CA VAL A 3 2.54 3.16 -3.25
C VAL A 3 1.54 2.02 -3.17
N ALA A 4 2.00 0.86 -2.71
CA ALA A 4 1.15 -0.30 -2.50
C ALA A 4 0.49 -0.21 -1.13
N PHE A 5 -0.74 -0.66 -1.03
CA PHE A 5 -1.42 -0.73 0.25
C PHE A 5 -2.29 -1.98 0.31
N LEU A 6 -2.59 -2.41 1.52
CA LEU A 6 -3.48 -3.55 1.72
C LEU A 6 -4.92 -3.10 1.45
N GLY A 7 -5.51 -3.62 0.36
CA GLY A 7 -6.87 -3.30 -0.02
C GLY A 7 -7.88 -3.90 0.92
N PRO A 8 -9.11 -3.73 0.58
CA PRO A 8 -9.63 -3.07 -0.61
C PRO A 8 -9.57 -1.54 -0.51
N LYS A 9 -9.94 -0.85 -1.60
CA LYS A 9 -10.07 0.60 -1.57
C LYS A 9 -11.10 1.00 -0.53
N GLY A 10 -10.83 2.08 0.19
CA GLY A 10 -11.68 2.54 1.27
C GLY A 10 -11.34 1.92 2.61
N SER A 11 -10.36 1.02 2.65
CA SER A 11 -9.91 0.40 3.89
C SER A 11 -9.13 1.40 4.74
N PHE A 12 -8.84 1.00 5.96
CA PHE A 12 -8.00 1.81 6.85
C PHE A 12 -6.62 2.05 6.23
N SER A 13 -6.03 1.01 5.65
CA SER A 13 -4.73 1.15 5.00
C SER A 13 -4.78 2.13 3.83
N HIS A 14 -5.88 2.14 3.07
CA HIS A 14 -6.07 3.10 1.99
C HIS A 14 -6.08 4.52 2.53
N HIS A 15 -6.79 4.74 3.62
CA HIS A 15 -6.88 6.06 4.23
C HIS A 15 -5.50 6.53 4.72
N VAL A 16 -4.76 5.64 5.39
CA VAL A 16 -3.41 5.97 5.86
C VAL A 16 -2.49 6.30 4.69
N ALA A 17 -2.57 5.51 3.62
CA ALA A 17 -1.75 5.74 2.44
C ALA A 17 -2.06 7.10 1.80
N GLN A 18 -3.33 7.47 1.74
CA GLN A 18 -3.72 8.78 1.20
C GLN A 18 -3.17 9.93 2.04
N GLU A 19 -3.19 9.77 3.36
CA GLU A 19 -2.70 10.79 4.27
C GLU A 19 -1.18 10.94 4.17
N ALA A 20 -0.48 9.82 4.09
CA ALA A 20 0.99 9.81 4.05
C ALA A 20 1.54 10.20 2.67
N PHE A 21 0.84 9.83 1.60
CA PHE A 21 1.30 10.05 0.23
C PHE A 21 0.17 10.64 -0.62
N PRO A 22 -0.21 11.89 -0.36
CA PRO A 22 -1.41 12.48 -1.00
C PRO A 22 -1.32 12.62 -2.52
N GLN A 23 -0.11 12.60 -3.07
CA GLN A 23 0.06 12.78 -4.52
C GLN A 23 0.54 11.52 -5.23
N ALA A 24 0.60 10.40 -4.53
CA ALA A 24 1.06 9.15 -5.11
C ALA A 24 -0.07 8.39 -5.78
N ASP A 25 0.31 7.51 -6.70
CA ASP A 25 -0.60 6.52 -7.26
C ASP A 25 -0.72 5.38 -6.24
N LEU A 26 -1.89 5.22 -5.66
CA LEU A 26 -2.12 4.21 -4.64
C LEU A 26 -2.66 2.94 -5.29
N VAL A 27 -1.98 1.83 -5.08
CA VAL A 27 -2.31 0.55 -5.71
C VAL A 27 -2.72 -0.47 -4.66
N PRO A 28 -3.96 -0.97 -4.71
CA PRO A 28 -4.42 -1.95 -3.72
C PRO A 28 -3.96 -3.36 -4.07
N TYR A 29 -3.64 -4.13 -3.04
CA TYR A 29 -3.28 -5.53 -3.18
C TYR A 29 -4.14 -6.36 -2.22
N GLN A 30 -4.34 -7.64 -2.55
CA GLN A 30 -5.27 -8.49 -1.82
C GLN A 30 -4.81 -8.88 -0.43
N ASN A 31 -3.50 -9.00 -0.24
CA ASN A 31 -2.97 -9.44 1.03
C ASN A 31 -1.57 -8.87 1.24
N ILE A 32 -1.06 -9.02 2.46
CA ILE A 32 0.25 -8.46 2.82
C ILE A 32 1.37 -9.07 2.00
N THR A 33 1.28 -10.36 1.71
CA THR A 33 2.31 -11.03 0.89
C THR A 33 2.43 -10.36 -0.48
N GLU A 34 1.29 -10.05 -1.10
CA GLU A 34 1.30 -9.39 -2.40
C GLU A 34 1.86 -7.97 -2.32
N VAL A 35 1.53 -7.25 -1.24
CA VAL A 35 2.08 -5.91 -1.02
C VAL A 35 3.60 -5.97 -0.93
N MET A 36 4.11 -6.93 -0.16
CA MET A 36 5.56 -7.07 0.02
C MET A 36 6.26 -7.51 -1.27
N LYS A 37 5.64 -8.39 -2.04
CA LYS A 37 6.19 -8.81 -3.32
C LYS A 37 6.29 -7.64 -4.30
N ALA A 38 5.29 -6.79 -4.31
CA ALA A 38 5.30 -5.60 -5.17
C ALA A 38 6.46 -4.68 -4.81
N TYR A 39 6.70 -4.51 -3.53
CA TYR A 39 7.81 -3.68 -3.06
C TYR A 39 9.16 -4.32 -3.43
N GLU A 40 9.32 -5.61 -3.18
CA GLU A 40 10.56 -6.32 -3.49
C GLU A 40 10.85 -6.33 -4.99
N GLY A 41 9.80 -6.46 -5.80
CA GLY A 41 9.93 -6.44 -7.25
C GLY A 41 10.05 -5.05 -7.85
N LYS A 42 10.07 -4.03 -7.02
CA LYS A 42 10.18 -2.63 -7.43
C LYS A 42 9.03 -2.17 -8.31
N GLU A 43 7.87 -2.81 -8.16
CA GLU A 43 6.67 -2.39 -8.86
C GLU A 43 6.09 -1.13 -8.23
N VAL A 44 6.43 -0.89 -6.96
CA VAL A 44 6.02 0.30 -6.22
C VAL A 44 7.24 0.87 -5.50
N ASP A 45 7.16 2.15 -5.16
CA ASP A 45 8.25 2.83 -4.46
C ASP A 45 8.16 2.66 -2.95
N TYR A 46 6.95 2.55 -2.42
CA TYR A 46 6.71 2.36 -0.98
C TYR A 46 5.52 1.42 -0.79
N SER A 47 5.39 0.92 0.41
CA SER A 47 4.25 0.08 0.76
C SER A 47 3.72 0.48 2.14
N VAL A 48 2.40 0.32 2.31
CA VAL A 48 1.73 0.60 3.57
C VAL A 48 1.06 -0.69 4.03
N VAL A 49 1.46 -1.17 5.19
CA VAL A 49 0.90 -2.39 5.77
C VAL A 49 0.49 -2.14 7.22
N PRO A 50 -0.56 -2.79 7.69
CA PRO A 50 -0.94 -2.67 9.09
C PRO A 50 0.06 -3.41 9.98
N VAL A 51 0.30 -2.84 11.16
CA VAL A 51 1.16 -3.45 12.16
C VAL A 51 0.29 -3.88 13.32
N GLU A 52 0.40 -5.15 13.70
CA GLU A 52 -0.33 -5.68 14.83
C GLU A 52 0.61 -5.84 16.02
N ASN A 53 0.11 -5.45 17.17
CA ASN A 53 0.84 -5.62 18.42
C ASN A 53 0.26 -6.78 19.21
#